data_af1fe8101e17a36398137bbb19b5cc73
#
_entry.id   af1fe8101e17a36398137bbb19b5cc73
#
_cell.length_a   1.000
_cell.length_b   1.000
_cell.length_c   1.000
_cell.angle_alpha   90.00
_cell.angle_beta   90.00
_cell.angle_gamma   90.00
#
_symmetry.space_group_name_H-M   'P 1'
#
loop_
_entity.id
_entity.type
_entity.pdbx_description
1 polymer ?
#
loop_
_entity_poly.entity_id
_entity_poly.type
_entity_poly.pdbx_seq_one_letter_code
_entity_poly.pdbx_strand_id
1 'polypeptide(L)'
;GLPGERFVVYNERLYSKWMHDICDAQRSDGNIPDVAPAFWNYYTDDVTWPAALPFTCDMLYHQFGNRQPIIDSYPSIRKWINHILAEYTDENGIITKDKYGDWCVPPEKLELIHSQDPKRKTDGKLIATAYTIRCLQLAEQFANLQGLKEEAKVWADRRSGMIEAFNRQFLTNKAGTSRRPGHVLYPDSIYYGNNTSTANLLALSFGIAPLELRSELIKQVVKGICIDAKEHVNCGVIGISWLLRGLSDNGFPDVAYLLATQRTYPSWGYMAENGATTIWELWNGDKADPKMNSGNHVMLLGDLLTWCYQYLGGIQQKGVNVQQVAEADASVAYKHIVLKPAFSIQNCESVKADYETPYGVVKSQWKKTLQHVDWDITVPCNTTADVYLPDGKVETVGSGDYHYSVEIPTRDAAILKDEFLYDYSGFPSAHASTITQLKNGDLVAAYFGGTFERNPDVCIWVSRKPKGAKAWEKPILAAAG
;
A
#
# COMPACT_ATOMS: atom_id res chain seq x y z
N GLY A 1 0.92 -9.36 -6.56
CA GLY A 1 1.24 -9.22 -7.97
C GLY A 1 0.08 -8.88 -8.89
N LEU A 2 -1.07 -9.57 -8.74
CA LEU A 2 -2.22 -9.46 -9.66
C LEU A 2 -2.59 -8.02 -10.07
N PRO A 3 -2.77 -7.05 -9.16
CA PRO A 3 -3.13 -5.69 -9.56
C PRO A 3 -2.03 -4.98 -10.36
N GLY A 4 -0.77 -5.36 -10.19
CA GLY A 4 0.36 -4.74 -10.88
C GLY A 4 0.57 -5.27 -12.29
N GLU A 5 0.41 -6.57 -12.50
CA GLU A 5 0.65 -7.21 -13.79
C GLU A 5 -0.23 -6.67 -14.92
N ARG A 6 -1.46 -6.28 -14.60
CA ARG A 6 -2.42 -5.71 -15.54
C ARG A 6 -1.91 -4.44 -16.25
N PHE A 7 -0.99 -3.71 -15.66
CA PHE A 7 -0.43 -2.50 -16.27
C PHE A 7 0.63 -2.78 -17.32
N VAL A 8 1.17 -4.00 -17.35
CA VAL A 8 2.24 -4.38 -18.29
C VAL A 8 1.84 -5.49 -19.25
N VAL A 9 0.77 -6.24 -18.95
CA VAL A 9 0.28 -7.35 -19.78
C VAL A 9 -1.25 -7.30 -19.85
N TYR A 10 -1.81 -7.43 -21.06
CA TYR A 10 -3.26 -7.59 -21.24
C TYR A 10 -3.68 -9.01 -20.87
N ASN A 11 -4.02 -9.21 -19.61
CA ASN A 11 -4.19 -10.54 -19.00
C ASN A 11 -5.66 -10.93 -18.74
N GLU A 12 -6.64 -10.20 -19.28
CA GLU A 12 -8.07 -10.43 -19.05
C GLU A 12 -8.50 -11.89 -19.30
N ARG A 13 -8.13 -12.44 -20.47
CA ARG A 13 -8.53 -13.80 -20.86
C ARG A 13 -7.89 -14.86 -19.97
N LEU A 14 -6.62 -14.67 -19.62
CA LEU A 14 -5.88 -15.56 -18.74
C LEU A 14 -6.55 -15.65 -17.36
N TYR A 15 -6.82 -14.50 -16.77
CA TYR A 15 -7.43 -14.45 -15.44
C TYR A 15 -8.90 -14.82 -15.43
N SER A 16 -9.67 -14.49 -16.47
CA SER A 16 -11.05 -15.00 -16.61
C SER A 16 -11.09 -16.52 -16.64
N LYS A 17 -10.18 -17.14 -17.42
CA LYS A 17 -10.06 -18.61 -17.46
C LYS A 17 -9.64 -19.17 -16.09
N TRP A 18 -8.69 -18.52 -15.41
CA TRP A 18 -8.22 -18.96 -14.09
C TRP A 18 -9.33 -18.93 -13.02
N MET A 19 -10.28 -17.99 -13.10
CA MET A 19 -11.45 -17.99 -12.21
C MET A 19 -12.26 -19.29 -12.34
N HIS A 20 -12.46 -19.79 -13.56
CA HIS A 20 -13.11 -21.08 -13.79
C HIS A 20 -12.30 -22.23 -13.19
N ASP A 21 -10.96 -22.24 -13.35
CA ASP A 21 -10.12 -23.28 -12.78
C ASP A 21 -10.21 -23.37 -11.25
N ILE A 22 -10.28 -22.20 -10.59
CA ILE A 22 -10.48 -22.15 -9.13
C ILE A 22 -11.86 -22.69 -8.75
N CYS A 23 -12.92 -22.29 -9.46
CA CYS A 23 -14.28 -22.76 -9.20
C CYS A 23 -14.40 -24.27 -9.43
N ASP A 24 -13.82 -24.81 -10.51
CA ASP A 24 -13.82 -26.25 -10.84
C ASP A 24 -13.08 -27.08 -9.78
N ALA A 25 -12.08 -26.50 -9.14
CA ALA A 25 -11.33 -27.15 -8.06
C ALA A 25 -12.01 -27.08 -6.68
N GLN A 26 -13.15 -26.37 -6.54
CA GLN A 26 -13.83 -26.22 -5.27
C GLN A 26 -14.45 -27.52 -4.79
N ARG A 27 -14.20 -27.89 -3.53
CA ARG A 27 -14.78 -29.08 -2.88
C ARG A 27 -16.26 -28.92 -2.52
N SER A 28 -16.92 -30.05 -2.25
CA SER A 28 -18.34 -30.10 -1.87
C SER A 28 -18.63 -29.37 -0.56
N ASP A 29 -17.69 -29.29 0.36
CA ASP A 29 -17.76 -28.54 1.63
C ASP A 29 -17.62 -27.02 1.43
N GLY A 30 -17.13 -26.57 0.29
CA GLY A 30 -16.92 -25.16 -0.02
C GLY A 30 -15.45 -24.75 -0.03
N ASN A 31 -14.54 -25.58 0.43
CA ASN A 31 -13.13 -25.27 0.46
C ASN A 31 -12.55 -25.08 -0.96
N ILE A 32 -11.73 -24.05 -1.12
CA ILE A 32 -11.00 -23.73 -2.35
C ILE A 32 -9.52 -24.06 -2.13
N PRO A 33 -8.82 -24.67 -3.12
CA PRO A 33 -7.41 -24.97 -2.95
C PRO A 33 -6.54 -23.70 -2.83
N ASP A 34 -5.43 -23.82 -2.12
CA ASP A 34 -4.46 -22.73 -1.99
C ASP A 34 -3.78 -22.41 -3.33
N VAL A 35 -3.73 -23.37 -4.24
CA VAL A 35 -3.15 -23.27 -5.58
C VAL A 35 -4.11 -23.87 -6.61
N ALA A 36 -4.44 -23.15 -7.65
CA ALA A 36 -5.26 -23.62 -8.75
C ALA A 36 -4.57 -23.37 -10.11
N PRO A 37 -4.57 -24.34 -11.03
CA PRO A 37 -5.08 -25.71 -10.89
C PRO A 37 -4.47 -26.46 -9.70
N ALA A 38 -5.26 -27.32 -9.05
CA ALA A 38 -4.87 -28.03 -7.84
C ALA A 38 -3.89 -29.18 -8.12
N PHE A 39 -2.72 -28.87 -8.71
CA PHE A 39 -1.67 -29.84 -8.96
C PHE A 39 -1.18 -30.49 -7.66
N TRP A 40 -0.93 -29.68 -6.63
CA TRP A 40 -0.77 -30.15 -5.27
C TRP A 40 -2.12 -30.10 -4.57
N ASN A 41 -2.47 -31.14 -3.88
CA ASN A 41 -3.75 -31.26 -3.18
C ASN A 41 -3.74 -30.43 -1.84
N TYR A 42 -3.43 -29.14 -1.95
CA TYR A 42 -3.39 -28.22 -0.82
C TYR A 42 -4.75 -27.55 -0.64
N TYR A 43 -5.51 -28.05 0.33
CA TYR A 43 -6.78 -27.49 0.79
C TYR A 43 -6.64 -27.25 2.30
N THR A 44 -5.96 -26.16 2.65
CA THR A 44 -5.56 -25.92 4.04
C THR A 44 -6.53 -25.02 4.81
N ASP A 45 -7.63 -24.60 4.18
CA ASP A 45 -8.56 -23.60 4.71
C ASP A 45 -7.86 -22.26 5.02
N ASP A 46 -6.78 -21.95 4.32
CA ASP A 46 -6.23 -20.61 4.33
C ASP A 46 -7.25 -19.62 3.76
N VAL A 47 -7.18 -18.36 4.20
CA VAL A 47 -8.06 -17.30 3.68
C VAL A 47 -7.36 -16.48 2.61
N THR A 48 -6.09 -16.22 2.77
CA THR A 48 -5.36 -15.22 1.97
C THR A 48 -5.10 -15.68 0.55
N TRP A 49 -4.74 -16.96 0.34
CA TRP A 49 -4.53 -17.54 -0.99
C TRP A 49 -5.84 -17.70 -1.76
N PRO A 50 -6.87 -18.37 -1.24
CA PRO A 50 -8.18 -18.47 -1.90
C PRO A 50 -8.89 -17.14 -2.15
N ALA A 51 -8.58 -16.09 -1.39
CA ALA A 51 -9.07 -14.73 -1.65
C ALA A 51 -8.68 -14.21 -3.05
N ALA A 52 -7.74 -14.85 -3.73
CA ALA A 52 -7.43 -14.57 -5.14
C ALA A 52 -8.69 -14.63 -6.02
N LEU A 53 -9.67 -15.50 -5.72
CA LEU A 53 -10.90 -15.61 -6.49
C LEU A 53 -11.73 -14.32 -6.47
N PRO A 54 -12.23 -13.80 -5.34
CA PRO A 54 -13.00 -12.56 -5.33
C PRO A 54 -12.15 -11.32 -5.72
N PHE A 55 -10.87 -11.27 -5.35
CA PHE A 55 -10.00 -10.14 -5.71
C PHE A 55 -9.75 -10.05 -7.22
N THR A 56 -9.59 -11.18 -7.90
CA THR A 56 -9.39 -11.20 -9.36
C THR A 56 -10.69 -10.88 -10.10
N CYS A 57 -11.84 -11.35 -9.63
CA CYS A 57 -13.15 -10.97 -10.18
C CYS A 57 -13.36 -9.46 -10.11
N ASP A 58 -13.05 -8.82 -8.97
CA ASP A 58 -13.10 -7.37 -8.80
C ASP A 58 -12.15 -6.64 -9.76
N MET A 59 -10.91 -7.12 -9.89
CA MET A 59 -9.93 -6.58 -10.82
C MET A 59 -10.41 -6.67 -12.27
N LEU A 60 -10.93 -7.81 -12.71
CA LEU A 60 -11.43 -8.00 -14.07
C LEU A 60 -12.60 -7.05 -14.39
N TYR A 61 -13.47 -6.82 -13.42
CA TYR A 61 -14.58 -5.89 -13.57
C TYR A 61 -14.11 -4.44 -13.67
N HIS A 62 -13.36 -3.96 -12.69
CA HIS A 62 -12.95 -2.56 -12.68
C HIS A 62 -11.91 -2.22 -13.75
N GLN A 63 -11.05 -3.18 -14.10
CA GLN A 63 -9.97 -2.94 -15.04
C GLN A 63 -10.40 -3.06 -16.50
N PHE A 64 -11.22 -4.06 -16.82
CA PHE A 64 -11.58 -4.42 -18.19
C PHE A 64 -13.08 -4.26 -18.49
N GLY A 65 -13.90 -3.98 -17.49
CA GLY A 65 -15.37 -3.97 -17.64
C GLY A 65 -15.97 -5.36 -17.73
N ASN A 66 -15.19 -6.41 -17.50
CA ASN A 66 -15.66 -7.78 -17.62
C ASN A 66 -16.39 -8.23 -16.37
N ARG A 67 -17.73 -8.19 -16.45
CA ARG A 67 -18.62 -8.61 -15.35
C ARG A 67 -18.84 -10.12 -15.28
N GLN A 68 -18.57 -10.86 -16.36
CA GLN A 68 -18.88 -12.28 -16.44
C GLN A 68 -18.21 -13.12 -15.38
N PRO A 69 -16.90 -12.91 -15.06
CA PRO A 69 -16.26 -13.66 -13.99
C PRO A 69 -16.92 -13.49 -12.60
N ILE A 70 -17.49 -12.31 -12.31
CA ILE A 70 -18.28 -12.11 -11.09
C ILE A 70 -19.53 -12.99 -11.09
N ILE A 71 -20.28 -12.99 -12.18
CA ILE A 71 -21.54 -13.76 -12.31
C ILE A 71 -21.25 -15.26 -12.16
N ASP A 72 -20.26 -15.76 -12.89
CA ASP A 72 -19.92 -17.19 -12.93
C ASP A 72 -19.32 -17.68 -11.60
N SER A 73 -18.50 -16.85 -10.95
CA SER A 73 -17.78 -17.26 -9.73
C SER A 73 -18.55 -16.97 -8.44
N TYR A 74 -19.58 -16.12 -8.47
CA TYR A 74 -20.27 -15.70 -7.25
C TYR A 74 -20.86 -16.87 -6.42
N PRO A 75 -21.45 -17.92 -7.02
CA PRO A 75 -21.90 -19.08 -6.24
C PRO A 75 -20.76 -19.75 -5.48
N SER A 76 -19.58 -19.88 -6.09
CA SER A 76 -18.38 -20.45 -5.47
C SER A 76 -17.79 -19.55 -4.38
N ILE A 77 -17.73 -18.24 -4.62
CA ILE A 77 -17.30 -17.24 -3.62
C ILE A 77 -18.22 -17.30 -2.39
N ARG A 78 -19.55 -17.28 -2.59
CA ARG A 78 -20.54 -17.37 -1.52
C ARG A 78 -20.36 -18.64 -0.69
N LYS A 79 -20.19 -19.78 -1.37
CA LYS A 79 -20.02 -21.09 -0.74
C LYS A 79 -18.73 -21.14 0.10
N TRP A 80 -17.63 -20.64 -0.45
CA TRP A 80 -16.35 -20.57 0.24
C TRP A 80 -16.41 -19.64 1.47
N ILE A 81 -16.94 -18.42 1.34
CA ILE A 81 -17.05 -17.49 2.47
C ILE A 81 -17.90 -18.10 3.59
N ASN A 82 -19.06 -18.73 3.25
CA ASN A 82 -19.90 -19.38 4.25
C ASN A 82 -19.17 -20.56 4.92
N HIS A 83 -18.37 -21.35 4.20
CA HIS A 83 -17.53 -22.40 4.78
C HIS A 83 -16.55 -21.82 5.81
N ILE A 84 -15.78 -20.79 5.44
CA ILE A 84 -14.82 -20.14 6.36
C ILE A 84 -15.54 -19.58 7.60
N LEU A 85 -16.67 -18.92 7.41
CA LEU A 85 -17.43 -18.34 8.53
C LEU A 85 -18.01 -19.41 9.47
N ALA A 86 -18.47 -20.53 8.93
CA ALA A 86 -19.07 -21.59 9.73
C ALA A 86 -18.04 -22.41 10.52
N GLU A 87 -16.90 -22.72 9.89
CA GLU A 87 -15.93 -23.62 10.48
C GLU A 87 -14.88 -22.91 11.36
N TYR A 88 -14.58 -21.64 11.09
CA TYR A 88 -13.41 -20.97 11.67
C TYR A 88 -13.70 -19.65 12.39
N THR A 89 -14.95 -19.25 12.56
CA THR A 89 -15.29 -18.08 13.40
C THR A 89 -15.40 -18.53 14.86
N ASP A 90 -14.60 -17.93 15.74
CA ASP A 90 -14.69 -18.18 17.18
C ASP A 90 -15.85 -17.39 17.85
N GLU A 91 -16.02 -17.60 19.16
CA GLU A 91 -17.05 -16.93 19.94
C GLU A 91 -16.89 -15.39 20.02
N ASN A 92 -15.72 -14.88 19.68
CA ASN A 92 -15.44 -13.45 19.65
C ASN A 92 -15.68 -12.83 18.26
N GLY A 93 -16.02 -13.65 17.25
CA GLY A 93 -16.23 -13.22 15.86
C GLY A 93 -14.95 -13.10 15.05
N ILE A 94 -13.88 -13.79 15.43
CA ILE A 94 -12.54 -13.76 14.82
C ILE A 94 -12.30 -15.05 14.04
N ILE A 95 -11.73 -14.93 12.85
CA ILE A 95 -11.30 -16.08 12.06
C ILE A 95 -10.01 -16.66 12.66
N THR A 96 -10.09 -17.94 13.02
CA THR A 96 -9.01 -18.62 13.77
C THR A 96 -8.01 -19.33 12.85
N LYS A 97 -8.34 -19.49 11.57
CA LYS A 97 -7.55 -20.26 10.61
C LYS A 97 -6.72 -19.35 9.71
N ASP A 98 -5.42 -19.57 9.77
CA ASP A 98 -4.41 -19.00 8.89
C ASP A 98 -3.33 -20.07 8.68
N LYS A 99 -2.82 -20.20 7.48
CA LYS A 99 -1.79 -21.20 7.15
C LYS A 99 -0.43 -20.55 6.93
N TYR A 100 -0.39 -19.45 6.18
CA TYR A 100 0.85 -18.92 5.65
C TYR A 100 1.33 -17.65 6.37
N GLY A 101 0.42 -16.91 7.00
CA GLY A 101 0.76 -15.64 7.63
C GLY A 101 1.25 -14.61 6.62
N ASP A 102 2.04 -13.67 7.08
CA ASP A 102 2.76 -12.73 6.21
C ASP A 102 4.03 -13.40 5.67
N TRP A 103 3.86 -14.25 4.65
CA TRP A 103 4.90 -15.09 4.07
C TRP A 103 6.08 -14.26 3.56
N CYS A 104 7.31 -14.75 3.72
CA CYS A 104 8.53 -14.10 3.23
C CYS A 104 8.84 -12.73 3.87
N VAL A 105 8.48 -12.50 5.12
CA VAL A 105 9.00 -11.34 5.87
C VAL A 105 10.53 -11.40 5.86
N PRO A 106 11.25 -10.28 5.59
CA PRO A 106 12.71 -10.26 5.59
C PRO A 106 13.26 -10.86 6.89
N PRO A 107 14.07 -11.94 6.82
CA PRO A 107 14.61 -12.56 8.03
C PRO A 107 15.72 -11.72 8.67
N GLU A 108 15.96 -11.96 9.93
CA GLU A 108 17.02 -11.33 10.73
C GLU A 108 18.44 -11.79 10.33
N LYS A 109 18.55 -12.93 9.64
CA LYS A 109 19.80 -13.48 9.08
C LYS A 109 19.58 -13.88 7.63
N LEU A 110 20.52 -13.57 6.77
CA LEU A 110 20.39 -13.75 5.33
C LEU A 110 20.30 -15.22 4.89
N GLU A 111 20.77 -16.15 5.69
CA GLU A 111 20.71 -17.59 5.38
C GLU A 111 19.34 -18.22 5.68
N LEU A 112 18.49 -17.52 6.44
CA LEU A 112 17.18 -18.05 6.81
C LEU A 112 16.18 -17.86 5.65
N ILE A 113 15.28 -18.84 5.51
CA ILE A 113 14.12 -18.77 4.62
C ILE A 113 13.04 -17.88 5.24
N HIS A 114 12.78 -18.06 6.53
CA HIS A 114 11.76 -17.32 7.28
C HIS A 114 12.35 -16.65 8.52
N SER A 115 11.83 -15.48 8.86
CA SER A 115 12.14 -14.87 10.15
C SER A 115 11.75 -15.79 11.31
N GLN A 116 12.61 -15.87 12.30
CA GLN A 116 12.37 -16.56 13.56
C GLN A 116 11.97 -15.60 14.67
N ASP A 117 12.09 -14.29 14.44
CA ASP A 117 11.72 -13.26 15.42
C ASP A 117 10.19 -13.08 15.48
N PRO A 118 9.55 -13.36 16.64
CA PRO A 118 8.11 -13.17 16.79
C PRO A 118 7.64 -11.72 16.59
N LYS A 119 8.51 -10.74 16.81
CA LYS A 119 8.20 -9.31 16.64
C LYS A 119 8.01 -8.93 15.16
N ARG A 120 8.53 -9.72 14.24
CA ARG A 120 8.41 -9.53 12.80
C ARG A 120 7.20 -10.26 12.20
N LYS A 121 6.59 -11.19 12.96
CA LYS A 121 5.48 -12.01 12.50
C LYS A 121 4.15 -11.38 12.90
N THR A 122 3.32 -11.08 11.91
CA THR A 122 1.95 -10.64 12.17
C THR A 122 1.09 -11.83 12.60
N ASP A 123 0.18 -11.62 13.55
CA ASP A 123 -0.77 -12.65 14.00
C ASP A 123 -1.62 -13.13 12.82
N GLY A 124 -1.63 -14.44 12.57
CA GLY A 124 -2.37 -15.06 11.49
C GLY A 124 -3.89 -14.86 11.60
N LYS A 125 -4.44 -14.85 12.83
CA LYS A 125 -5.87 -14.57 13.06
C LYS A 125 -6.24 -13.15 12.63
N LEU A 126 -5.35 -12.19 12.88
CA LEU A 126 -5.51 -10.82 12.43
C LEU A 126 -5.54 -10.77 10.89
N ILE A 127 -4.61 -11.42 10.22
CA ILE A 127 -4.52 -11.47 8.75
C ILE A 127 -5.79 -12.12 8.18
N ALA A 128 -6.14 -13.31 8.64
CA ALA A 128 -7.31 -14.05 8.14
C ALA A 128 -8.60 -13.27 8.34
N THR A 129 -8.79 -12.64 9.50
CA THR A 129 -10.00 -11.84 9.78
C THR A 129 -10.05 -10.58 8.89
N ALA A 130 -8.95 -9.87 8.71
CA ALA A 130 -8.89 -8.70 7.83
C ALA A 130 -9.22 -9.07 6.37
N TYR A 131 -8.66 -10.16 5.86
CA TYR A 131 -8.96 -10.65 4.51
C TYR A 131 -10.41 -11.12 4.38
N THR A 132 -10.97 -11.77 5.41
CA THR A 132 -12.40 -12.14 5.41
C THR A 132 -13.29 -10.90 5.36
N ILE A 133 -12.98 -9.83 6.12
CA ILE A 133 -13.68 -8.54 6.04
C ILE A 133 -13.66 -8.00 4.61
N ARG A 134 -12.52 -8.04 3.95
CA ARG A 134 -12.42 -7.59 2.54
C ARG A 134 -13.20 -8.52 1.60
N CYS A 135 -13.18 -9.82 1.79
CA CYS A 135 -13.98 -10.77 1.00
C CYS A 135 -15.50 -10.55 1.18
N LEU A 136 -15.94 -10.23 2.40
CA LEU A 136 -17.34 -9.85 2.68
C LEU A 136 -17.74 -8.56 1.96
N GLN A 137 -16.86 -7.58 1.92
CA GLN A 137 -17.07 -6.34 1.17
C GLN A 137 -17.22 -6.61 -0.35
N LEU A 138 -16.40 -7.49 -0.91
CA LEU A 138 -16.49 -7.88 -2.31
C LEU A 138 -17.78 -8.69 -2.59
N ALA A 139 -18.15 -9.59 -1.69
CA ALA A 139 -19.41 -10.34 -1.81
C ALA A 139 -20.65 -9.41 -1.78
N GLU A 140 -20.63 -8.39 -0.90
CA GLU A 140 -21.64 -7.33 -0.87
C GLU A 140 -21.72 -6.59 -2.21
N GLN A 141 -20.56 -6.15 -2.74
CA GLN A 141 -20.45 -5.47 -4.02
C GLN A 141 -20.97 -6.34 -5.18
N PHE A 142 -20.59 -7.62 -5.22
CA PHE A 142 -21.00 -8.55 -6.27
C PHE A 142 -22.50 -8.89 -6.21
N ALA A 143 -23.05 -9.00 -5.00
CA ALA A 143 -24.49 -9.17 -4.82
C ALA A 143 -25.27 -7.94 -5.32
N ASN A 144 -24.80 -6.72 -4.98
CA ASN A 144 -25.40 -5.48 -5.47
C ASN A 144 -25.35 -5.37 -7.00
N LEU A 145 -24.22 -5.71 -7.62
CA LEU A 145 -24.07 -5.72 -9.08
C LEU A 145 -25.04 -6.68 -9.77
N GLN A 146 -25.46 -7.75 -9.10
CA GLN A 146 -26.41 -8.74 -9.61
C GLN A 146 -27.85 -8.46 -9.20
N GLY A 147 -28.10 -7.39 -8.45
CA GLY A 147 -29.44 -7.03 -7.97
C GLY A 147 -29.92 -7.86 -6.77
N LEU A 148 -29.04 -8.63 -6.14
CA LEU A 148 -29.35 -9.50 -4.98
C LEU A 148 -29.32 -8.70 -3.67
N LYS A 149 -30.22 -7.74 -3.51
CA LYS A 149 -30.21 -6.72 -2.44
C LYS A 149 -30.24 -7.30 -1.03
N GLU A 150 -31.10 -8.33 -0.81
CA GLU A 150 -31.21 -8.97 0.51
C GLU A 150 -29.91 -9.69 0.89
N GLU A 151 -29.26 -10.35 -0.06
CA GLU A 151 -27.99 -11.02 0.16
C GLU A 151 -26.85 -10.00 0.38
N ALA A 152 -26.84 -8.90 -0.37
CA ALA A 152 -25.91 -7.81 -0.15
C ALA A 152 -25.99 -7.23 1.28
N LYS A 153 -27.23 -7.08 1.80
CA LYS A 153 -27.46 -6.64 3.17
C LYS A 153 -26.89 -7.64 4.19
N VAL A 154 -27.07 -8.94 3.98
CA VAL A 154 -26.52 -9.97 4.86
C VAL A 154 -24.99 -9.87 4.91
N TRP A 155 -24.33 -9.68 3.77
CA TRP A 155 -22.87 -9.49 3.71
C TRP A 155 -22.42 -8.21 4.42
N ALA A 156 -23.13 -7.10 4.24
CA ALA A 156 -22.85 -5.83 4.92
C ALA A 156 -22.98 -5.96 6.44
N ASP A 157 -24.01 -6.61 6.95
CA ASP A 157 -24.24 -6.81 8.38
C ASP A 157 -23.12 -7.70 8.98
N ARG A 158 -22.78 -8.79 8.31
CA ARG A 158 -21.66 -9.66 8.73
C ARG A 158 -20.32 -8.93 8.74
N ARG A 159 -20.06 -8.14 7.70
CA ARG A 159 -18.83 -7.33 7.60
C ARG A 159 -18.73 -6.34 8.76
N SER A 160 -19.82 -5.62 9.05
CA SER A 160 -19.84 -4.64 10.14
C SER A 160 -19.58 -5.29 11.50
N GLY A 161 -20.24 -6.41 11.79
CA GLY A 161 -20.00 -7.16 13.02
C GLY A 161 -18.57 -7.68 13.16
N MET A 162 -17.97 -8.12 12.05
CA MET A 162 -16.58 -8.59 12.06
C MET A 162 -15.58 -7.44 12.22
N ILE A 163 -15.85 -6.24 11.66
CA ILE A 163 -15.04 -5.04 11.91
C ILE A 163 -15.06 -4.66 13.39
N GLU A 164 -16.22 -4.69 14.04
CA GLU A 164 -16.33 -4.44 15.48
C GLU A 164 -15.55 -5.47 16.29
N ALA A 165 -15.66 -6.76 15.95
CA ALA A 165 -14.91 -7.84 16.58
C ALA A 165 -13.39 -7.66 16.41
N PHE A 166 -12.95 -7.33 15.20
CA PHE A 166 -11.56 -7.07 14.88
C PHE A 166 -10.97 -5.92 15.70
N ASN A 167 -11.67 -4.79 15.76
CA ASN A 167 -11.23 -3.63 16.54
C ASN A 167 -11.20 -3.96 18.05
N ARG A 168 -12.19 -4.67 18.56
CA ARG A 168 -12.22 -5.10 19.97
C ARG A 168 -11.05 -6.02 20.31
N GLN A 169 -10.68 -6.93 19.41
CA GLN A 169 -9.65 -7.94 19.64
C GLN A 169 -8.22 -7.42 19.42
N PHE A 170 -8.00 -6.65 18.36
CA PHE A 170 -6.65 -6.37 17.89
C PHE A 170 -6.21 -4.92 18.06
N LEU A 171 -7.14 -3.97 18.24
CA LEU A 171 -6.77 -2.57 18.38
C LEU A 171 -6.30 -2.28 19.81
N THR A 172 -5.04 -1.90 19.94
CA THR A 172 -4.53 -1.24 21.14
C THR A 172 -4.75 0.26 21.00
N ASN A 173 -5.60 0.82 21.85
CA ASN A 173 -5.87 2.26 21.92
C ASN A 173 -5.72 2.69 23.39
N LYS A 174 -4.48 2.77 23.85
CA LYS A 174 -4.18 3.33 25.18
C LYS A 174 -3.92 4.82 24.98
N ALA A 175 -4.95 5.63 25.05
CA ALA A 175 -4.80 7.06 25.23
C ALA A 175 -3.90 7.29 26.44
N GLY A 176 -2.71 7.82 26.24
CA GLY A 176 -1.68 7.93 27.26
C GLY A 176 -2.23 8.55 28.53
N THR A 177 -2.08 7.85 29.65
CA THR A 177 -2.47 8.30 30.98
C THR A 177 -1.58 9.43 31.51
N SER A 178 -0.57 9.83 30.77
CA SER A 178 0.35 10.91 31.11
C SER A 178 0.01 12.18 30.32
N ARG A 179 -1.07 12.86 30.72
CA ARG A 179 -1.31 14.23 30.31
C ARG A 179 -0.45 15.18 31.13
N ARG A 180 0.71 15.54 30.63
CA ARG A 180 1.28 16.85 30.99
C ARG A 180 0.67 17.92 30.06
N PRO A 181 0.20 19.05 30.58
CA PRO A 181 -0.33 20.14 29.74
C PRO A 181 0.69 20.50 28.67
N GLY A 182 0.27 20.49 27.40
CA GLY A 182 1.13 20.84 26.25
C GLY A 182 1.84 19.68 25.54
N HIS A 183 1.67 18.43 25.95
CA HIS A 183 2.29 17.28 25.28
C HIS A 183 1.32 16.52 24.40
N VAL A 184 1.75 16.25 23.17
CA VAL A 184 1.06 15.38 22.20
C VAL A 184 1.07 13.94 22.72
N LEU A 185 -0.02 13.22 22.53
CA LEU A 185 -0.16 11.79 22.82
C LEU A 185 0.97 11.00 22.16
N TYR A 186 1.52 10.04 22.87
CA TYR A 186 2.56 9.14 22.36
C TYR A 186 2.01 8.31 21.21
N PRO A 187 2.66 8.30 20.01
CA PRO A 187 2.23 7.46 18.90
C PRO A 187 2.33 5.95 19.19
N ASP A 188 3.07 5.55 20.24
CA ASP A 188 3.28 4.13 20.62
C ASP A 188 2.08 3.47 21.30
N SER A 189 0.99 4.20 21.52
CA SER A 189 -0.19 3.70 22.23
C SER A 189 -1.35 3.29 21.32
N ILE A 190 -1.27 3.49 20.00
CA ILE A 190 -2.33 3.18 19.04
C ILE A 190 -1.76 2.33 17.91
N TYR A 191 -2.11 1.04 17.90
CA TYR A 191 -1.65 0.09 16.88
C TYR A 191 -2.51 -1.17 16.87
N TYR A 192 -2.39 -1.97 15.82
CA TYR A 192 -3.03 -3.28 15.72
C TYR A 192 -2.06 -4.42 16.01
N GLY A 193 -2.58 -5.46 16.67
CA GLY A 193 -1.86 -6.70 16.99
C GLY A 193 -0.56 -6.43 17.75
N ASN A 194 0.54 -6.93 17.20
CA ASN A 194 1.89 -6.72 17.73
C ASN A 194 2.65 -5.56 17.08
N ASN A 195 1.92 -4.61 16.49
CA ASN A 195 2.44 -3.39 15.86
C ASN A 195 3.36 -3.63 14.64
N THR A 196 3.17 -4.72 13.92
CA THR A 196 3.85 -4.89 12.63
C THR A 196 3.27 -3.92 11.58
N SER A 197 4.08 -3.54 10.59
CA SER A 197 3.57 -2.73 9.47
C SER A 197 2.39 -3.40 8.78
N THR A 198 2.44 -4.71 8.56
CA THR A 198 1.35 -5.49 7.96
C THR A 198 0.05 -5.39 8.76
N ALA A 199 0.09 -5.53 10.08
CA ALA A 199 -1.11 -5.46 10.93
C ALA A 199 -1.80 -4.09 10.80
N ASN A 200 -1.03 -3.00 10.87
CA ASN A 200 -1.57 -1.64 10.75
C ASN A 200 -2.03 -1.34 9.31
N LEU A 201 -1.28 -1.77 8.29
CA LEU A 201 -1.63 -1.57 6.88
C LEU A 201 -2.93 -2.26 6.49
N LEU A 202 -3.17 -3.50 6.95
CA LEU A 202 -4.43 -4.21 6.64
C LEU A 202 -5.63 -3.46 7.21
N ALA A 203 -5.55 -2.98 8.45
CA ALA A 203 -6.62 -2.21 9.06
C ALA A 203 -6.88 -0.87 8.34
N LEU A 204 -5.81 -0.19 7.90
CA LEU A 204 -5.90 1.05 7.13
C LEU A 204 -6.45 0.81 5.73
N SER A 205 -5.90 -0.18 5.00
CA SER A 205 -6.20 -0.41 3.58
C SER A 205 -7.61 -0.98 3.35
N PHE A 206 -8.13 -1.77 4.29
CA PHE A 206 -9.47 -2.38 4.17
C PHE A 206 -10.58 -1.57 4.85
N GLY A 207 -10.28 -0.35 5.29
CA GLY A 207 -11.28 0.51 5.93
C GLY A 207 -11.78 0.01 7.28
N ILE A 208 -10.97 -0.81 7.97
CA ILE A 208 -11.30 -1.37 9.29
C ILE A 208 -11.01 -0.36 10.41
N ALA A 209 -9.93 0.38 10.27
CA ALA A 209 -9.50 1.35 11.27
C ALA A 209 -10.46 2.53 11.37
N PRO A 210 -10.86 2.94 12.60
CA PRO A 210 -11.61 4.18 12.81
C PRO A 210 -10.91 5.38 12.18
N LEU A 211 -11.68 6.28 11.56
CA LEU A 211 -11.15 7.41 10.79
C LEU A 211 -10.25 8.30 11.64
N GLU A 212 -10.63 8.55 12.89
CA GLU A 212 -9.91 9.40 13.84
C GLU A 212 -8.55 8.83 14.26
N LEU A 213 -8.32 7.52 14.10
CA LEU A 213 -7.08 6.85 14.50
C LEU A 213 -6.10 6.66 13.33
N ARG A 214 -6.54 6.89 12.09
CA ARG A 214 -5.75 6.59 10.88
C ARG A 214 -4.41 7.34 10.86
N SER A 215 -4.42 8.60 11.26
CA SER A 215 -3.21 9.43 11.31
C SER A 215 -2.16 8.86 12.27
N GLU A 216 -2.56 8.32 13.41
CA GLU A 216 -1.62 7.72 14.36
C GLU A 216 -1.15 6.33 13.90
N LEU A 217 -2.05 5.55 13.32
CA LEU A 217 -1.71 4.21 12.80
C LEU A 217 -0.69 4.26 11.67
N ILE A 218 -0.83 5.19 10.72
CA ILE A 218 0.16 5.30 9.64
C ILE A 218 1.52 5.75 10.15
N LYS A 219 1.58 6.57 11.20
CA LYS A 219 2.85 6.93 11.85
C LYS A 219 3.58 5.72 12.44
N GLN A 220 2.84 4.71 12.95
CA GLN A 220 3.44 3.44 13.38
C GLN A 220 4.10 2.69 12.21
N VAL A 221 3.42 2.64 11.06
CA VAL A 221 3.99 2.04 9.83
C VAL A 221 5.24 2.78 9.40
N VAL A 222 5.19 4.11 9.35
CA VAL A 222 6.33 4.96 8.99
C VAL A 222 7.50 4.77 9.95
N LYS A 223 7.24 4.73 11.28
CA LYS A 223 8.25 4.43 12.29
C LYS A 223 8.87 3.04 12.07
N GLY A 224 8.04 2.02 11.89
CA GLY A 224 8.50 0.64 11.64
C GLY A 224 9.41 0.52 10.41
N ILE A 225 9.12 1.28 9.36
CA ILE A 225 9.92 1.30 8.13
C ILE A 225 11.20 2.11 8.32
N CYS A 226 11.05 3.37 8.69
CA CYS A 226 12.13 4.34 8.59
C CYS A 226 13.10 4.26 9.77
N ILE A 227 12.61 3.93 10.98
CA ILE A 227 13.45 3.78 12.18
C ILE A 227 13.86 2.32 12.37
N ASP A 228 12.88 1.45 12.61
CA ASP A 228 13.16 0.09 13.06
C ASP A 228 13.79 -0.76 11.95
N ALA A 229 13.31 -0.60 10.71
CA ALA A 229 13.87 -1.25 9.52
C ALA A 229 14.89 -0.40 8.75
N LYS A 230 15.28 0.77 9.26
CA LYS A 230 16.32 1.65 8.68
C LYS A 230 16.06 1.96 7.20
N GLU A 231 14.85 2.46 6.90
CA GLU A 231 14.41 2.84 5.54
C GLU A 231 14.27 1.66 4.57
N HIS A 232 13.93 0.46 5.06
CA HIS A 232 13.74 -0.72 4.24
C HIS A 232 12.36 -1.35 4.44
N VAL A 233 11.98 -2.22 3.51
CA VAL A 233 10.77 -3.03 3.65
C VAL A 233 10.89 -3.96 4.85
N ASN A 234 9.79 -4.12 5.60
CA ASN A 234 9.76 -4.91 6.82
C ASN A 234 8.57 -5.88 6.88
N CYS A 235 7.96 -6.15 5.74
CA CYS A 235 6.79 -7.01 5.61
C CYS A 235 7.02 -8.08 4.53
N GLY A 236 6.21 -9.12 4.57
CA GLY A 236 6.17 -10.19 3.60
C GLY A 236 5.13 -9.94 2.51
N VAL A 237 4.67 -11.03 1.89
CA VAL A 237 3.75 -11.04 0.74
C VAL A 237 2.44 -10.31 1.02
N ILE A 238 1.92 -10.46 2.23
CA ILE A 238 0.66 -9.81 2.62
C ILE A 238 0.86 -8.31 2.76
N GLY A 239 1.83 -7.89 3.56
CA GLY A 239 2.07 -6.47 3.81
C GLY A 239 2.54 -5.70 2.58
N ILE A 240 3.44 -6.30 1.77
CA ILE A 240 3.97 -5.63 0.58
C ILE A 240 2.90 -5.35 -0.49
N SER A 241 1.80 -6.08 -0.48
CA SER A 241 0.67 -5.87 -1.39
C SER A 241 -0.13 -4.59 -1.09
N TRP A 242 0.10 -3.96 0.06
CA TRP A 242 -0.63 -2.78 0.53
C TRP A 242 0.28 -1.64 1.00
N LEU A 243 1.60 -1.84 0.96
CA LEU A 243 2.58 -0.96 1.60
C LEU A 243 2.67 0.41 0.92
N LEU A 244 2.98 0.43 -0.36
CA LEU A 244 3.26 1.69 -1.07
C LEU A 244 1.99 2.54 -1.25
N ARG A 245 0.88 1.88 -1.61
CA ARG A 245 -0.42 2.56 -1.69
C ARG A 245 -0.90 3.01 -0.32
N GLY A 246 -0.80 2.15 0.70
CA GLY A 246 -1.19 2.49 2.06
C GLY A 246 -0.43 3.69 2.63
N LEU A 247 0.87 3.80 2.36
CA LEU A 247 1.66 4.98 2.69
C LEU A 247 1.16 6.23 1.95
N SER A 248 0.96 6.12 0.64
CA SER A 248 0.57 7.25 -0.20
C SER A 248 -0.85 7.75 0.09
N ASP A 249 -1.81 6.84 0.31
CA ASP A 249 -3.19 7.17 0.68
C ASP A 249 -3.29 7.91 2.02
N ASN A 250 -2.31 7.70 2.90
CA ASN A 250 -2.27 8.33 4.21
C ASN A 250 -1.22 9.47 4.32
N GLY A 251 -0.77 10.02 3.19
CA GLY A 251 0.03 11.24 3.13
C GLY A 251 1.55 11.06 3.19
N PHE A 252 2.06 9.84 2.96
CA PHE A 252 3.50 9.52 2.97
C PHE A 252 4.01 8.97 1.62
N PRO A 253 3.72 9.62 0.48
CA PRO A 253 4.20 9.14 -0.83
C PRO A 253 5.72 9.21 -0.94
N ASP A 254 6.40 10.11 -0.22
CA ASP A 254 7.86 10.20 -0.18
C ASP A 254 8.49 8.95 0.45
N VAL A 255 7.89 8.40 1.51
CA VAL A 255 8.34 7.15 2.13
C VAL A 255 8.11 5.97 1.17
N ALA A 256 7.00 5.95 0.45
CA ALA A 256 6.77 4.95 -0.59
C ALA A 256 7.84 5.03 -1.70
N TYR A 257 8.18 6.24 -2.15
CA TYR A 257 9.21 6.47 -3.15
C TYR A 257 10.60 6.06 -2.64
N LEU A 258 10.93 6.36 -1.38
CA LEU A 258 12.15 5.93 -0.72
C LEU A 258 12.31 4.40 -0.76
N LEU A 259 11.24 3.66 -0.42
CA LEU A 259 11.24 2.20 -0.47
C LEU A 259 11.37 1.67 -1.91
N ALA A 260 10.64 2.26 -2.86
CA ALA A 260 10.66 1.85 -4.26
C ALA A 260 12.03 2.06 -4.92
N THR A 261 12.80 3.05 -4.46
CA THR A 261 14.13 3.38 -4.98
C THR A 261 15.30 2.86 -4.12
N GLN A 262 15.01 2.14 -3.04
CA GLN A 262 16.02 1.55 -2.17
C GLN A 262 16.84 0.50 -2.93
N ARG A 263 18.17 0.48 -2.71
CA ARG A 263 19.10 -0.42 -3.41
C ARG A 263 19.81 -1.43 -2.50
N THR A 264 19.72 -1.24 -1.19
CA THR A 264 20.30 -2.16 -0.20
C THR A 264 19.25 -3.13 0.34
N TYR A 265 19.70 -4.21 0.97
CA TYR A 265 18.82 -5.28 1.49
C TYR A 265 17.97 -4.81 2.68
N PRO A 266 16.70 -5.18 2.73
CA PRO A 266 15.86 -5.81 1.71
C PRO A 266 15.16 -4.76 0.81
N SER A 267 15.23 -4.96 -0.51
CA SER A 267 14.57 -4.09 -1.49
C SER A 267 14.52 -4.74 -2.89
N TRP A 268 13.69 -4.19 -3.78
CA TRP A 268 13.69 -4.58 -5.20
C TRP A 268 14.99 -4.20 -5.90
N GLY A 269 15.58 -3.04 -5.55
CA GLY A 269 16.87 -2.62 -6.08
C GLY A 269 17.99 -3.56 -5.69
N TYR A 270 17.98 -4.10 -4.45
CA TYR A 270 18.93 -5.13 -4.03
C TYR A 270 18.81 -6.39 -4.90
N MET A 271 17.61 -6.88 -5.19
CA MET A 271 17.42 -8.03 -6.08
C MET A 271 18.05 -7.76 -7.45
N ALA A 272 17.75 -6.60 -8.06
CA ALA A 272 18.26 -6.22 -9.38
C ALA A 272 19.80 -6.13 -9.38
N GLU A 273 20.42 -5.52 -8.39
CA GLU A 273 21.87 -5.39 -8.28
C GLU A 273 22.60 -6.71 -8.02
N ASN A 274 21.91 -7.69 -7.44
CA ASN A 274 22.45 -9.02 -7.20
C ASN A 274 22.04 -10.05 -8.25
N GLY A 275 21.67 -9.59 -9.46
CA GLY A 275 21.51 -10.44 -10.64
C GLY A 275 20.10 -11.00 -10.85
N ALA A 276 19.08 -10.48 -10.16
CA ALA A 276 17.70 -10.86 -10.44
C ALA A 276 17.28 -10.44 -11.85
N THR A 277 16.76 -11.36 -12.63
CA THR A 277 16.13 -11.10 -13.93
C THR A 277 14.61 -10.99 -13.80
N THR A 278 14.07 -11.49 -12.72
CA THR A 278 12.67 -11.40 -12.30
C THR A 278 12.63 -11.25 -10.79
N ILE A 279 11.44 -11.03 -10.21
CA ILE A 279 11.26 -10.97 -8.74
C ILE A 279 11.60 -12.32 -8.12
N TRP A 280 12.42 -12.34 -7.08
CA TRP A 280 12.71 -13.53 -6.30
C TRP A 280 11.56 -13.84 -5.32
N GLU A 281 11.46 -15.11 -4.91
CA GLU A 281 10.52 -15.54 -3.87
C GLU A 281 10.85 -14.95 -2.51
N LEU A 282 12.15 -14.82 -2.20
CA LEU A 282 12.66 -14.30 -0.94
C LEU A 282 13.42 -13.00 -1.15
N TRP A 283 13.32 -12.05 -0.22
CA TRP A 283 14.11 -10.81 -0.25
C TRP A 283 15.62 -11.05 -0.31
N ASN A 284 16.08 -12.14 0.32
CA ASN A 284 17.47 -12.61 0.39
C ASN A 284 17.72 -13.80 -0.56
N GLY A 285 17.09 -13.83 -1.72
CA GLY A 285 17.12 -14.98 -2.64
C GLY A 285 18.51 -15.39 -3.13
N ASP A 286 19.48 -14.49 -3.06
CA ASP A 286 20.89 -14.77 -3.39
C ASP A 286 21.66 -15.44 -2.25
N LYS A 287 21.14 -15.44 -1.02
CA LYS A 287 21.81 -15.96 0.20
C LYS A 287 21.03 -17.05 0.92
N ALA A 288 19.71 -17.12 0.73
CA ALA A 288 18.87 -18.07 1.42
C ALA A 288 19.13 -19.52 0.99
N ASP A 289 18.76 -20.47 1.85
CA ASP A 289 18.79 -21.92 1.53
C ASP A 289 17.99 -22.17 0.23
N PRO A 290 18.60 -22.81 -0.79
CA PRO A 290 17.96 -23.03 -2.09
C PRO A 290 16.76 -23.97 -2.06
N LYS A 291 16.47 -24.65 -0.96
CA LYS A 291 15.35 -25.61 -0.84
C LYS A 291 13.97 -24.99 -1.06
N MET A 292 13.81 -23.69 -0.73
CA MET A 292 12.58 -22.94 -0.93
C MET A 292 12.93 -21.52 -1.39
N ASN A 293 13.45 -21.41 -2.59
CA ASN A 293 13.97 -20.14 -3.07
C ASN A 293 13.91 -20.12 -4.60
N SER A 294 12.76 -19.70 -5.13
CA SER A 294 12.61 -19.51 -6.56
C SER A 294 13.23 -18.18 -6.99
N GLY A 295 14.01 -18.20 -8.05
CA GLY A 295 14.52 -17.00 -8.71
C GLY A 295 13.50 -16.32 -9.63
N ASN A 296 12.27 -16.84 -9.72
CA ASN A 296 11.19 -16.31 -10.57
C ASN A 296 9.85 -16.49 -9.85
N HIS A 297 9.46 -15.48 -9.04
CA HIS A 297 8.25 -15.54 -8.25
C HIS A 297 7.62 -14.15 -8.07
N VAL A 298 6.37 -13.99 -8.52
CA VAL A 298 5.74 -12.67 -8.61
C VAL A 298 5.28 -12.08 -7.28
N MET A 299 5.18 -12.87 -6.20
CA MET A 299 4.54 -12.45 -4.96
C MET A 299 5.13 -11.17 -4.36
N LEU A 300 6.46 -11.07 -4.27
CA LEU A 300 7.14 -9.90 -3.70
C LEU A 300 7.17 -8.69 -4.63
N LEU A 301 6.57 -8.76 -5.83
CA LEU A 301 6.26 -7.56 -6.60
C LEU A 301 5.32 -6.63 -5.79
N GLY A 302 4.44 -7.23 -4.99
CA GLY A 302 3.51 -6.50 -4.14
C GLY A 302 2.64 -5.53 -4.93
N ASP A 303 2.59 -4.28 -4.46
CA ASP A 303 1.86 -3.20 -5.12
C ASP A 303 2.75 -2.21 -5.90
N LEU A 304 4.03 -2.54 -6.14
CA LEU A 304 5.00 -1.64 -6.76
C LEU A 304 4.52 -1.08 -8.12
N LEU A 305 4.14 -1.93 -9.05
CA LEU A 305 3.67 -1.48 -10.37
C LEU A 305 2.35 -0.71 -10.27
N THR A 306 1.41 -1.19 -9.44
CA THR A 306 0.15 -0.48 -9.20
C THR A 306 0.43 0.92 -8.67
N TRP A 307 1.34 1.04 -7.71
CA TRP A 307 1.73 2.31 -7.14
C TRP A 307 2.40 3.23 -8.16
N CYS A 308 3.30 2.72 -8.99
CA CYS A 308 3.94 3.52 -10.04
C CYS A 308 2.89 4.15 -10.98
N TYR A 309 1.91 3.37 -11.45
CA TYR A 309 0.88 3.91 -12.34
C TYR A 309 -0.12 4.82 -11.64
N GLN A 310 -0.58 4.43 -10.44
CA GLN A 310 -1.63 5.16 -9.73
C GLN A 310 -1.14 6.41 -9.00
N TYR A 311 0.14 6.44 -8.56
CA TYR A 311 0.66 7.57 -7.76
C TYR A 311 1.76 8.34 -8.47
N LEU A 312 2.73 7.71 -9.12
CA LEU A 312 3.71 8.44 -9.91
C LEU A 312 3.08 8.95 -11.23
N GLY A 313 2.43 8.08 -11.98
CA GLY A 313 1.65 8.45 -13.17
C GLY A 313 0.35 9.15 -12.85
N GLY A 314 -0.22 8.88 -11.66
CA GLY A 314 -1.48 9.43 -11.21
C GLY A 314 -2.71 8.88 -11.93
N ILE A 315 -2.61 7.74 -12.65
CA ILE A 315 -3.69 7.17 -13.46
C ILE A 315 -4.56 6.28 -12.57
N GLN A 316 -5.73 6.77 -12.20
CA GLN A 316 -6.68 6.11 -11.31
C GLN A 316 -8.09 6.12 -11.92
N GLN A 317 -9.03 5.47 -11.25
CA GLN A 317 -10.45 5.44 -11.63
C GLN A 317 -11.31 6.11 -10.57
N LYS A 318 -12.32 6.88 -10.98
CA LYS A 318 -13.26 7.53 -10.08
C LYS A 318 -14.07 6.49 -9.30
N GLY A 319 -14.19 6.69 -8.00
CA GLY A 319 -15.05 5.88 -7.10
C GLY A 319 -14.55 4.46 -6.84
N VAL A 320 -13.38 4.08 -7.36
CA VAL A 320 -12.77 2.76 -7.09
C VAL A 320 -11.83 2.87 -5.91
N ASN A 321 -12.27 2.39 -4.76
CA ASN A 321 -11.51 2.43 -3.51
C ASN A 321 -11.60 1.09 -2.76
N VAL A 322 -10.48 0.59 -2.29
CA VAL A 322 -10.42 -0.67 -1.52
C VAL A 322 -11.04 -0.54 -0.12
N GLN A 323 -11.06 0.67 0.44
CA GLN A 323 -11.51 0.92 1.80
C GLN A 323 -13.04 0.88 1.98
N GLN A 324 -13.78 0.91 0.90
CA GLN A 324 -15.26 0.90 0.91
C GLN A 324 -15.81 0.10 -0.27
N VAL A 325 -17.07 -0.27 -0.19
CA VAL A 325 -17.82 -0.80 -1.34
C VAL A 325 -17.80 0.25 -2.45
N ALA A 326 -17.53 -0.17 -3.68
CA ALA A 326 -17.53 0.75 -4.81
C ALA A 326 -18.85 1.52 -4.91
N GLU A 327 -18.77 2.83 -5.16
CA GLU A 327 -19.92 3.68 -5.34
C GLU A 327 -20.75 3.22 -6.55
N ALA A 328 -22.06 3.49 -6.54
CA ALA A 328 -22.95 3.05 -7.61
C ALA A 328 -22.56 3.63 -8.99
N ASP A 329 -21.94 4.80 -9.01
CA ASP A 329 -21.40 5.49 -10.19
C ASP A 329 -19.88 5.35 -10.35
N ALA A 330 -19.26 4.41 -9.62
CA ALA A 330 -17.83 4.14 -9.74
C ALA A 330 -17.47 3.81 -11.20
N SER A 331 -16.32 4.32 -11.63
CA SER A 331 -15.83 4.08 -12.97
C SER A 331 -15.54 2.60 -13.20
N VAL A 332 -15.86 2.14 -14.41
CA VAL A 332 -15.51 0.79 -14.87
C VAL A 332 -14.66 0.94 -16.13
N ALA A 333 -13.62 0.14 -16.22
CA ALA A 333 -12.71 0.10 -17.38
C ALA A 333 -12.11 1.47 -17.77
N TYR A 334 -11.89 2.35 -16.78
CA TYR A 334 -11.39 3.71 -17.01
C TYR A 334 -12.33 4.62 -17.82
N LYS A 335 -13.64 4.38 -17.74
CA LYS A 335 -14.64 5.25 -18.39
C LYS A 335 -14.56 6.69 -17.86
N HIS A 336 -14.36 6.84 -16.55
CA HIS A 336 -14.06 8.11 -15.90
C HIS A 336 -12.72 7.98 -15.14
N ILE A 337 -11.73 8.68 -15.65
CA ILE A 337 -10.34 8.63 -15.18
C ILE A 337 -10.14 9.67 -14.08
N VAL A 338 -9.30 9.39 -13.12
CA VAL A 338 -8.73 10.39 -12.22
C VAL A 338 -7.24 10.49 -12.53
N LEU A 339 -6.79 11.69 -12.89
CA LEU A 339 -5.39 12.01 -13.10
C LEU A 339 -4.89 12.85 -11.93
N LYS A 340 -4.13 12.17 -11.02
CA LYS A 340 -3.68 12.76 -9.75
C LYS A 340 -2.28 12.27 -9.37
N PRO A 341 -1.23 12.72 -10.06
CA PRO A 341 0.13 12.38 -9.70
C PRO A 341 0.53 12.92 -8.32
N ALA A 342 1.39 12.18 -7.63
CA ALA A 342 1.96 12.62 -6.36
C ALA A 342 3.12 13.60 -6.61
N PHE A 343 2.81 14.80 -7.08
CA PHE A 343 3.80 15.86 -7.37
C PHE A 343 4.59 16.30 -6.13
N SER A 344 4.09 15.99 -4.92
CA SER A 344 4.76 16.29 -3.64
C SER A 344 6.06 15.51 -3.43
N ILE A 345 6.27 14.38 -4.10
CA ILE A 345 7.50 13.58 -3.96
C ILE A 345 8.70 14.39 -4.43
N GLN A 346 9.57 14.79 -3.50
CA GLN A 346 10.63 15.74 -3.79
C GLN A 346 11.69 15.22 -4.77
N ASN A 347 12.14 13.99 -4.58
CA ASN A 347 13.24 13.40 -5.36
C ASN A 347 12.78 12.78 -6.70
N CYS A 348 11.50 12.92 -7.07
CA CYS A 348 10.98 12.50 -8.35
C CYS A 348 10.81 13.73 -9.26
N GLU A 349 11.71 13.91 -10.24
CA GLU A 349 11.74 15.08 -11.11
C GLU A 349 10.85 14.92 -12.35
N SER A 350 10.59 13.70 -12.81
CA SER A 350 9.76 13.44 -13.98
C SER A 350 9.22 12.02 -14.01
N VAL A 351 8.06 11.85 -14.63
CA VAL A 351 7.43 10.55 -14.87
C VAL A 351 6.85 10.54 -16.28
N LYS A 352 6.93 9.39 -16.95
CA LYS A 352 6.19 9.08 -18.18
C LYS A 352 5.43 7.78 -17.93
N ALA A 353 4.11 7.86 -17.96
CA ALA A 353 3.23 6.71 -17.78
C ALA A 353 2.21 6.67 -18.91
N ASP A 354 2.20 5.57 -19.64
CA ASP A 354 1.22 5.27 -20.68
C ASP A 354 0.52 3.97 -20.29
N TYR A 355 -0.81 3.98 -20.31
CA TYR A 355 -1.60 2.81 -19.95
C TYR A 355 -2.71 2.54 -20.96
N GLU A 356 -2.73 1.33 -21.52
CA GLU A 356 -3.75 0.92 -22.48
C GLU A 356 -5.00 0.42 -21.75
N THR A 357 -6.09 1.18 -21.88
CA THR A 357 -7.41 0.84 -21.38
C THR A 357 -8.29 0.26 -22.49
N PRO A 358 -9.46 -0.34 -22.17
CA PRO A 358 -10.43 -0.74 -23.21
C PRO A 358 -10.90 0.39 -24.13
N TYR A 359 -10.72 1.64 -23.74
CA TYR A 359 -11.07 2.84 -24.54
C TYR A 359 -9.89 3.43 -25.31
N GLY A 360 -8.68 2.92 -25.12
CA GLY A 360 -7.44 3.42 -25.69
C GLY A 360 -6.43 3.87 -24.64
N VAL A 361 -5.35 4.48 -25.10
CA VAL A 361 -4.21 4.83 -24.25
C VAL A 361 -4.49 6.08 -23.41
N VAL A 362 -4.35 5.97 -22.11
CA VAL A 362 -4.22 7.10 -21.20
C VAL A 362 -2.75 7.43 -21.06
N LYS A 363 -2.39 8.71 -21.22
CA LYS A 363 -1.02 9.18 -20.97
C LYS A 363 -1.00 10.18 -19.84
N SER A 364 0.04 10.10 -19.02
CA SER A 364 0.36 11.07 -17.99
C SER A 364 1.88 11.23 -17.95
N GLN A 365 2.39 12.35 -18.47
CA GLN A 365 3.81 12.61 -18.61
C GLN A 365 4.12 13.99 -18.03
N TRP A 366 4.84 14.03 -16.93
CA TRP A 366 5.13 15.27 -16.26
C TRP A 366 6.61 15.43 -15.93
N LYS A 367 7.02 16.67 -15.86
CA LYS A 367 8.33 17.09 -15.39
C LYS A 367 8.14 18.27 -14.44
N LYS A 368 8.87 18.28 -13.32
CA LYS A 368 8.78 19.36 -12.37
C LYS A 368 10.15 19.95 -12.03
N THR A 369 10.10 21.21 -11.65
CA THR A 369 11.14 21.94 -10.92
C THR A 369 10.61 22.28 -9.52
N LEU A 370 11.37 23.02 -8.74
CA LEU A 370 10.92 23.47 -7.41
C LEU A 370 9.64 24.33 -7.44
N GLN A 371 9.40 25.04 -8.53
CA GLN A 371 8.34 26.04 -8.64
C GLN A 371 7.34 25.78 -9.75
N HIS A 372 7.55 24.74 -10.55
CA HIS A 372 6.77 24.56 -11.76
C HIS A 372 6.61 23.10 -12.14
N VAL A 373 5.44 22.75 -12.70
CA VAL A 373 5.13 21.46 -13.31
C VAL A 373 4.68 21.68 -14.74
N ASP A 374 5.34 21.01 -15.67
CA ASP A 374 4.84 20.80 -17.04
C ASP A 374 4.27 19.39 -17.13
N TRP A 375 3.02 19.27 -17.55
CA TRP A 375 2.29 18.02 -17.56
C TRP A 375 1.47 17.83 -18.82
N ASP A 376 1.82 16.81 -19.59
CA ASP A 376 1.10 16.38 -20.80
C ASP A 376 0.23 15.17 -20.46
N ILE A 377 -1.04 15.22 -20.85
CA ILE A 377 -1.98 14.12 -20.69
C ILE A 377 -2.71 13.79 -21.98
N THR A 378 -3.06 12.51 -22.15
CA THR A 378 -3.99 12.05 -23.18
C THR A 378 -5.16 11.35 -22.51
N VAL A 379 -6.38 11.80 -22.82
CA VAL A 379 -7.64 11.20 -22.41
C VAL A 379 -8.25 10.49 -23.59
N PRO A 380 -8.41 9.16 -23.59
CA PRO A 380 -8.86 8.41 -24.75
C PRO A 380 -10.31 8.71 -25.15
N CYS A 381 -10.68 8.31 -26.35
CA CYS A 381 -12.03 8.52 -26.91
C CYS A 381 -13.12 7.95 -26.00
N ASN A 382 -14.26 8.62 -25.94
CA ASN A 382 -15.44 8.21 -25.13
C ASN A 382 -15.18 8.10 -23.63
N THR A 383 -14.16 8.77 -23.12
CA THR A 383 -13.87 8.86 -21.67
C THR A 383 -13.83 10.30 -21.20
N THR A 384 -13.85 10.49 -19.90
CA THR A 384 -13.64 11.77 -19.23
C THR A 384 -12.58 11.62 -18.16
N ALA A 385 -11.97 12.72 -17.74
CA ALA A 385 -10.99 12.70 -16.67
C ALA A 385 -11.16 13.87 -15.71
N ASP A 386 -11.04 13.60 -14.40
CA ASP A 386 -10.84 14.63 -13.39
C ASP A 386 -9.33 14.81 -13.19
N VAL A 387 -8.83 15.99 -13.53
CA VAL A 387 -7.41 16.36 -13.54
C VAL A 387 -7.11 17.21 -12.31
N TYR A 388 -6.29 16.67 -11.39
CA TYR A 388 -5.88 17.34 -10.16
C TYR A 388 -4.56 18.08 -10.37
N LEU A 389 -4.64 19.39 -10.49
CA LEU A 389 -3.47 20.24 -10.74
C LEU A 389 -2.65 20.48 -9.45
N PRO A 390 -1.34 20.78 -9.59
CA PRO A 390 -0.45 21.03 -8.44
C PRO A 390 -0.87 22.21 -7.57
N ASP A 391 -1.59 23.20 -8.11
CA ASP A 391 -2.12 24.36 -7.40
C ASP A 391 -3.41 24.07 -6.61
N GLY A 392 -3.88 22.82 -6.63
CA GLY A 392 -5.08 22.37 -5.94
C GLY A 392 -6.38 22.51 -6.72
N LYS A 393 -6.34 23.04 -7.96
CA LYS A 393 -7.51 23.05 -8.83
C LYS A 393 -7.80 21.67 -9.39
N VAL A 394 -9.08 21.40 -9.63
CA VAL A 394 -9.56 20.18 -10.28
C VAL A 394 -10.37 20.57 -11.52
N GLU A 395 -10.01 20.02 -12.64
CA GLU A 395 -10.71 20.23 -13.92
C GLU A 395 -11.25 18.90 -14.42
N THR A 396 -12.50 18.91 -14.91
CA THR A 396 -13.08 17.76 -15.62
C THR A 396 -12.97 18.00 -17.11
N VAL A 397 -12.29 17.09 -17.82
CA VAL A 397 -12.05 17.21 -19.27
C VAL A 397 -12.60 15.99 -20.02
N GLY A 398 -12.91 16.20 -21.30
CA GLY A 398 -13.28 15.12 -22.21
C GLY A 398 -12.07 14.49 -22.89
N SER A 399 -12.34 13.71 -23.97
CA SER A 399 -11.29 13.09 -24.80
C SER A 399 -10.42 14.14 -25.47
N GLY A 400 -9.12 13.92 -25.52
CA GLY A 400 -8.17 14.82 -26.16
C GLY A 400 -6.78 14.79 -25.53
N ASP A 401 -5.89 15.59 -26.10
CA ASP A 401 -4.57 15.87 -25.57
C ASP A 401 -4.58 17.23 -24.89
N TYR A 402 -4.00 17.32 -23.71
CA TYR A 402 -3.94 18.56 -22.92
C TYR A 402 -2.53 18.76 -22.40
N HIS A 403 -2.15 20.03 -22.32
CA HIS A 403 -0.88 20.46 -21.74
C HIS A 403 -1.16 21.43 -20.61
N TYR A 404 -0.62 21.15 -19.45
CA TYR A 404 -0.68 22.00 -18.26
C TYR A 404 0.72 22.49 -17.92
N SER A 405 0.84 23.79 -17.71
CA SER A 405 2.06 24.45 -17.27
C SER A 405 1.68 25.27 -16.05
N VAL A 406 1.96 24.73 -14.84
CA VAL A 406 1.41 25.22 -13.60
C VAL A 406 2.51 25.56 -12.62
N GLU A 407 2.46 26.77 -12.08
CA GLU A 407 3.31 27.15 -10.94
C GLU A 407 2.85 26.44 -9.67
N ILE A 408 3.79 25.83 -8.97
CA ILE A 408 3.53 25.32 -7.62
C ILE A 408 3.44 26.52 -6.71
N PRO A 409 2.31 26.73 -5.99
CA PRO A 409 2.17 27.90 -5.14
C PRO A 409 3.30 27.99 -4.11
N THR A 410 4.12 29.01 -4.21
CA THR A 410 5.06 29.37 -3.16
C THR A 410 4.31 30.05 -2.03
N ARG A 411 4.53 29.62 -0.81
CA ARG A 411 3.81 30.16 0.36
C ARG A 411 4.08 31.64 0.60
N ASP A 412 5.22 32.18 0.14
CA ASP A 412 5.60 33.57 0.31
C ASP A 412 6.63 33.97 -0.76
N ALA A 413 6.49 35.16 -1.35
CA ALA A 413 7.45 35.73 -2.30
C ALA A 413 8.84 35.98 -1.70
N ALA A 414 8.96 36.02 -0.38
CA ALA A 414 10.21 36.11 0.35
C ALA A 414 10.96 34.77 0.46
N ILE A 415 10.30 33.66 0.15
CA ILE A 415 10.92 32.32 0.19
C ILE A 415 11.72 32.11 -1.09
N LEU A 416 13.04 32.14 -0.98
CA LEU A 416 13.95 31.86 -2.09
C LEU A 416 14.03 30.37 -2.38
N LYS A 417 13.86 29.53 -1.36
CA LYS A 417 13.90 28.07 -1.45
C LYS A 417 13.19 27.44 -0.26
N ASP A 418 12.34 26.47 -0.55
CA ASP A 418 11.64 25.64 0.42
C ASP A 418 11.94 24.18 0.06
N GLU A 419 12.62 23.48 0.97
CA GLU A 419 12.97 22.07 0.79
C GLU A 419 13.05 21.38 2.14
N PHE A 420 12.73 20.10 2.21
CA PHE A 420 12.98 19.30 3.40
C PHE A 420 14.49 18.98 3.54
N LEU A 421 14.97 18.96 4.78
CA LEU A 421 16.32 18.50 5.08
C LEU A 421 16.49 17.00 4.84
N TYR A 422 15.37 16.26 4.94
CA TYR A 422 15.26 14.82 4.75
C TYR A 422 13.80 14.47 4.47
N ASP A 423 13.58 13.39 3.72
CA ASP A 423 12.24 12.86 3.49
C ASP A 423 11.68 12.22 4.77
N TYR A 424 12.57 11.62 5.55
CA TYR A 424 12.27 11.09 6.88
C TYR A 424 13.50 11.17 7.81
N SER A 425 13.26 11.63 9.05
CA SER A 425 14.31 11.94 10.03
C SER A 425 14.92 10.75 10.74
N GLY A 426 14.29 9.58 10.71
CA GLY A 426 14.62 8.46 11.60
C GLY A 426 14.11 8.62 13.04
N PHE A 427 13.38 9.71 13.35
CA PHE A 427 12.78 10.00 14.65
C PHE A 427 11.43 10.70 14.47
N PRO A 428 10.45 10.50 15.42
CA PRO A 428 9.08 10.99 15.28
C PRO A 428 8.91 12.49 15.37
N SER A 429 9.82 13.18 16.07
CA SER A 429 9.72 14.61 16.35
C SER A 429 11.05 15.31 16.13
N ALA A 430 11.01 16.43 15.44
CA ALA A 430 12.14 17.34 15.29
C ALA A 430 11.69 18.77 15.51
N HIS A 431 12.46 19.56 16.23
CA HIS A 431 12.16 20.97 16.50
C HIS A 431 13.38 21.79 16.86
N ALA A 432 13.18 23.09 17.08
CA ALA A 432 14.22 24.06 17.46
C ALA A 432 15.40 24.07 16.47
N SER A 433 15.07 24.05 15.16
CA SER A 433 16.09 24.06 14.11
C SER A 433 16.79 25.42 13.99
N THR A 434 18.06 25.36 13.64
CA THR A 434 18.85 26.50 13.21
C THR A 434 19.62 26.14 11.94
N ILE A 435 19.92 27.17 11.13
CA ILE A 435 20.67 26.98 9.89
C ILE A 435 21.77 28.05 9.78
N THR A 436 22.89 27.66 9.24
CA THR A 436 23.99 28.58 8.94
C THR A 436 24.69 28.21 7.64
N GLN A 437 25.29 29.22 7.00
CA GLN A 437 26.16 28.99 5.85
C GLN A 437 27.63 29.06 6.28
N LEU A 438 28.40 28.04 5.94
CA LEU A 438 29.83 27.99 6.17
C LEU A 438 30.57 28.87 5.16
N LYS A 439 31.83 29.24 5.49
CA LYS A 439 32.67 30.06 4.61
C LYS A 439 32.91 29.46 3.21
N ASN A 440 32.89 28.15 3.09
CA ASN A 440 32.99 27.42 1.81
C ASN A 440 31.70 27.42 0.99
N GLY A 441 30.59 27.96 1.56
CA GLY A 441 29.29 28.04 0.93
C GLY A 441 28.36 26.86 1.20
N ASP A 442 28.77 25.88 2.00
CA ASP A 442 27.90 24.80 2.44
C ASP A 442 26.86 25.31 3.44
N LEU A 443 25.67 24.72 3.41
CA LEU A 443 24.66 24.94 4.44
C LEU A 443 24.75 23.83 5.50
N VAL A 444 24.60 24.22 6.76
CA VAL A 444 24.51 23.28 7.89
C VAL A 444 23.29 23.64 8.71
N ALA A 445 22.45 22.65 8.98
CA ALA A 445 21.28 22.76 9.85
C ALA A 445 21.47 21.87 11.07
N ALA A 446 21.18 22.39 12.25
CA ALA A 446 21.16 21.64 13.49
C ALA A 446 19.78 21.73 14.13
N TYR A 447 19.33 20.66 14.78
CA TYR A 447 18.00 20.55 15.36
C TYR A 447 17.94 19.46 16.42
N PHE A 448 16.94 19.53 17.30
CA PHE A 448 16.60 18.43 18.20
C PHE A 448 15.79 17.39 17.45
N GLY A 449 16.06 16.11 17.72
CA GLY A 449 15.30 15.00 17.18
C GLY A 449 15.27 13.82 18.14
N GLY A 450 14.09 13.23 18.31
CA GLY A 450 13.84 12.11 19.21
C GLY A 450 12.36 11.76 19.22
N THR A 451 11.91 11.00 20.23
CA THR A 451 10.49 10.62 20.35
C THR A 451 9.61 11.86 20.54
N PHE A 452 10.00 12.78 21.43
CA PHE A 452 9.39 14.11 21.62
C PHE A 452 10.27 14.93 22.57
N GLU A 453 9.99 16.25 22.67
CA GLU A 453 10.74 17.16 23.53
C GLU A 453 10.81 16.69 24.98
N ARG A 454 12.01 16.76 25.58
CA ARG A 454 12.34 16.32 26.94
C ARG A 454 12.33 14.80 27.17
N ASN A 455 12.24 14.01 26.11
CA ASN A 455 12.44 12.58 26.25
C ASN A 455 13.93 12.24 26.39
N PRO A 456 14.31 11.18 27.12
CA PRO A 456 15.72 10.79 27.27
C PRO A 456 16.45 10.46 25.96
N ASP A 457 15.72 10.17 24.89
CA ASP A 457 16.26 9.88 23.56
C ASP A 457 16.42 11.11 22.67
N VAL A 458 16.11 12.33 23.18
CA VAL A 458 16.30 13.55 22.41
C VAL A 458 17.76 13.86 22.27
N CYS A 459 18.19 13.99 21.02
CA CYS A 459 19.57 14.24 20.65
C CYS A 459 19.68 15.47 19.75
N ILE A 460 20.87 15.98 19.56
CA ILE A 460 21.17 17.00 18.55
C ILE A 460 21.62 16.32 17.28
N TRP A 461 20.92 16.65 16.20
CA TRP A 461 21.20 16.16 14.86
C TRP A 461 21.69 17.29 13.98
N VAL A 462 22.53 16.96 13.02
CA VAL A 462 23.09 17.90 12.05
C VAL A 462 22.95 17.33 10.65
N SER A 463 22.43 18.14 9.75
CA SER A 463 22.45 17.87 8.30
C SER A 463 23.29 18.91 7.59
N ARG A 464 24.04 18.47 6.56
CA ARG A 464 24.87 19.33 5.72
C ARG A 464 24.37 19.27 4.28
N LYS A 465 24.41 20.41 3.61
CA LYS A 465 24.23 20.50 2.17
C LYS A 465 25.46 21.15 1.55
N PRO A 466 26.31 20.38 0.85
CA PRO A 466 27.46 20.93 0.14
C PRO A 466 27.03 21.98 -0.89
N LYS A 467 27.86 23.01 -1.09
CA LYS A 467 27.59 24.04 -2.10
C LYS A 467 27.36 23.42 -3.49
N GLY A 468 26.22 23.70 -4.09
CA GLY A 468 25.82 23.16 -5.41
C GLY A 468 25.21 21.76 -5.37
N ALA A 469 25.10 21.12 -4.21
CA ALA A 469 24.41 19.85 -4.08
C ALA A 469 22.89 20.03 -4.28
N LYS A 470 22.25 19.05 -4.92
CA LYS A 470 20.79 19.04 -5.13
C LYS A 470 20.02 18.70 -3.86
N ALA A 471 20.59 17.85 -2.98
CA ALA A 471 19.95 17.36 -1.76
C ALA A 471 20.85 17.57 -0.54
N TRP A 472 20.24 17.50 0.65
CA TRP A 472 20.93 17.46 1.92
C TRP A 472 21.54 16.07 2.15
N GLU A 473 22.67 16.02 2.84
CA GLU A 473 23.21 14.78 3.37
C GLU A 473 22.33 14.23 4.49
N LYS A 474 22.35 12.93 4.71
CA LYS A 474 21.58 12.29 5.79
C LYS A 474 21.95 12.90 7.14
N PRO A 475 20.98 13.05 8.06
CA PRO A 475 21.25 13.53 9.41
C PRO A 475 22.29 12.68 10.13
N ILE A 476 23.21 13.33 10.79
CA ILE A 476 24.20 12.69 11.67
C ILE A 476 23.94 13.09 13.12
N LEU A 477 24.11 12.16 14.03
CA LEU A 477 24.02 12.42 15.46
C LEU A 477 25.23 13.26 15.88
N ALA A 478 25.00 14.48 16.35
CA ALA A 478 26.05 15.40 16.77
C ALA A 478 26.28 15.35 18.28
N ALA A 479 25.21 15.22 19.07
CA ALA A 479 25.31 15.05 20.52
C ALA A 479 24.11 14.24 21.04
N ALA A 480 24.38 13.30 21.95
CA ALA A 480 23.36 12.60 22.72
C ALA A 480 23.15 13.33 24.06
N GLY A 481 21.88 13.36 24.51
CA GLY A 481 21.49 13.94 25.80
C GLY A 481 21.80 13.01 26.97
#